data_cc20044cf925dcf24ed97d24a96487ff
#
_entry.id   cc20044cf925dcf24ed97d24a96487ff
#
_cell.length_a   1.000
_cell.length_b   1.000
_cell.length_c   1.000
_cell.angle_alpha   90.00
_cell.angle_beta   90.00
_cell.angle_gamma   90.00
#
_symmetry.space_group_name_H-M   'P 1'
#
loop_
_entity.id
_entity.type
_entity.pdbx_description
1 polymer ?
#
loop_
_entity_poly.entity_id
_entity_poly.type
_entity_poly.pdbx_seq_one_letter_code
_entity_poly.pdbx_strand_id
1 'polypeptide(L)'
;RLGTNEDFKEVCDALHRAGIRVVLDGVFNHVGRGFAQFQDVIRNRENSPYVNWFYRIDFGGNSNYNDGLWYEGWEGCFDLVKLNLQNPDVVNYLLDSVKGWIDEFGIDGLRLDVAYSLDENFVRRLREVTSAYKQDFFLLGEMLHGDYNRLMNDQMLHSATNYECYKGLYSSFNSMNMFEIVHSLLRQFGPENWTLYKGKHLLSFVDNHDVTRVASILNNENHLPLIYAMAFGM
;
A
#
# COMPACT_ATOMS: atom_id res chain seq x y z
N ARG A 1 -2.16 4.31 -20.24
CA ARG A 1 -0.80 4.44 -20.80
C ARG A 1 -0.16 3.10 -21.10
N LEU A 2 -0.62 2.04 -20.46
CA LEU A 2 -0.11 0.67 -20.64
C LEU A 2 -1.10 -0.22 -21.42
N GLY A 3 -2.27 0.30 -21.76
CA GLY A 3 -3.35 -0.39 -22.44
C GLY A 3 -4.72 0.16 -22.04
N THR A 4 -5.75 -0.54 -22.46
CA THR A 4 -7.16 -0.28 -22.13
C THR A 4 -7.62 -1.16 -20.97
N ASN A 5 -8.86 -0.98 -20.50
CA ASN A 5 -9.48 -1.86 -19.51
C ASN A 5 -9.62 -3.30 -20.07
N GLU A 6 -9.93 -3.42 -21.35
CA GLU A 6 -10.04 -4.71 -22.05
C GLU A 6 -8.70 -5.46 -22.05
N ASP A 7 -7.59 -4.74 -22.35
CA ASP A 7 -6.25 -5.32 -22.30
C ASP A 7 -5.90 -5.81 -20.89
N PHE A 8 -6.25 -5.02 -19.86
CA PHE A 8 -6.01 -5.40 -18.47
C PHE A 8 -6.85 -6.61 -18.05
N LYS A 9 -8.12 -6.63 -18.47
CA LYS A 9 -8.98 -7.80 -18.23
C LYS A 9 -8.43 -9.06 -18.87
N GLU A 10 -7.95 -8.98 -20.12
CA GLU A 10 -7.33 -10.12 -20.81
C GLU A 10 -6.10 -10.65 -20.06
N VAL A 11 -5.26 -9.73 -19.52
CA VAL A 11 -4.11 -10.10 -18.68
C VAL A 11 -4.57 -10.80 -17.40
N CYS A 12 -5.56 -10.27 -16.68
CA CYS A 12 -6.11 -10.90 -15.49
C CYS A 12 -6.65 -12.31 -15.78
N ASP A 13 -7.43 -12.46 -16.86
CA ASP A 13 -7.97 -13.74 -17.27
C ASP A 13 -6.87 -14.74 -17.63
N ALA A 14 -5.77 -14.29 -18.25
CA ALA A 14 -4.62 -15.16 -18.58
C ALA A 14 -3.88 -15.59 -17.32
N LEU A 15 -3.66 -14.70 -16.36
CA LEU A 15 -3.05 -15.01 -15.06
C LEU A 15 -3.89 -16.03 -14.27
N HIS A 16 -5.21 -15.82 -14.22
CA HIS A 16 -6.12 -16.77 -13.55
C HIS A 16 -6.10 -18.15 -14.18
N ARG A 17 -6.07 -18.25 -15.52
CA ARG A 17 -5.92 -19.55 -16.21
C ARG A 17 -4.60 -20.26 -15.86
N ALA A 18 -3.56 -19.49 -15.51
CA ALA A 18 -2.28 -20.03 -15.05
C ALA A 18 -2.25 -20.29 -13.52
N GLY A 19 -3.37 -20.09 -12.81
CA GLY A 19 -3.45 -20.26 -11.36
C GLY A 19 -2.78 -19.13 -10.56
N ILE A 20 -2.57 -17.96 -11.17
CA ILE A 20 -1.93 -16.80 -10.55
C ILE A 20 -3.01 -15.80 -10.14
N ARG A 21 -3.00 -15.39 -8.88
CA ARG A 21 -3.89 -14.36 -8.33
C ARG A 21 -3.37 -12.96 -8.65
N VAL A 22 -4.30 -12.02 -8.85
CA VAL A 22 -3.99 -10.61 -9.15
C VAL A 22 -4.27 -9.75 -7.95
N VAL A 23 -3.22 -9.12 -7.41
CA VAL A 23 -3.31 -8.13 -6.33
C VAL A 23 -3.01 -6.76 -6.92
N LEU A 24 -4.02 -5.87 -6.93
CA LEU A 24 -3.90 -4.53 -7.51
C LEU A 24 -3.39 -3.55 -6.45
N ASP A 25 -2.62 -2.54 -6.89
CA ASP A 25 -2.18 -1.47 -6.00
C ASP A 25 -3.32 -0.49 -5.71
N GLY A 26 -3.68 -0.34 -4.45
CA GLY A 26 -4.77 0.50 -3.96
C GLY A 26 -4.22 1.77 -3.31
N VAL A 27 -4.14 2.85 -4.08
CA VAL A 27 -3.70 4.17 -3.60
C VAL A 27 -4.91 4.96 -3.12
N PHE A 28 -5.19 4.91 -1.81
CA PHE A 28 -6.39 5.51 -1.21
C PHE A 28 -6.10 6.70 -0.29
N ASN A 29 -4.83 6.92 0.06
CA ASN A 29 -4.44 8.03 0.92
C ASN A 29 -4.51 9.37 0.19
N HIS A 30 -4.19 9.39 -1.10
CA HIS A 30 -4.07 10.58 -1.91
C HIS A 30 -4.43 10.32 -3.37
N VAL A 31 -4.61 11.41 -4.11
CA VAL A 31 -4.84 11.39 -5.57
C VAL A 31 -3.94 12.41 -6.25
N GLY A 32 -3.69 12.22 -7.54
CA GLY A 32 -3.00 13.23 -8.34
C GLY A 32 -3.88 14.47 -8.55
N ARG A 33 -3.26 15.63 -8.79
CA ARG A 33 -3.99 16.89 -9.06
C ARG A 33 -4.96 16.83 -10.24
N GLY A 34 -4.75 15.90 -11.17
CA GLY A 34 -5.66 15.65 -12.30
C GLY A 34 -6.97 14.94 -11.95
N PHE A 35 -7.17 14.55 -10.67
CA PHE A 35 -8.41 13.90 -10.23
C PHE A 35 -9.60 14.82 -10.45
N ALA A 36 -10.68 14.30 -11.08
CA ALA A 36 -11.79 15.12 -11.57
C ALA A 36 -12.43 15.98 -10.48
N GLN A 37 -12.65 15.43 -9.30
CA GLN A 37 -13.23 16.13 -8.15
C GLN A 37 -12.28 17.22 -7.61
N PHE A 38 -10.98 16.99 -7.65
CA PHE A 38 -10.03 18.03 -7.26
C PHE A 38 -9.95 19.15 -8.30
N GLN A 39 -10.04 18.83 -9.58
CA GLN A 39 -10.14 19.81 -10.65
C GLN A 39 -11.43 20.65 -10.56
N ASP A 40 -12.51 20.08 -10.05
CA ASP A 40 -13.73 20.82 -9.74
C ASP A 40 -13.51 21.83 -8.60
N VAL A 41 -12.81 21.42 -7.52
CA VAL A 41 -12.45 22.33 -6.42
C VAL A 41 -11.55 23.48 -6.92
N ILE A 42 -10.58 23.21 -7.79
CA ILE A 42 -9.74 24.26 -8.37
C ILE A 42 -10.58 25.30 -9.13
N ARG A 43 -11.57 24.85 -9.92
CA ARG A 43 -12.40 25.73 -10.75
C ARG A 43 -13.49 26.46 -9.97
N ASN A 44 -14.21 25.75 -9.10
CA ASN A 44 -15.41 26.24 -8.44
C ASN A 44 -15.17 26.72 -7.01
N ARG A 45 -13.96 26.53 -6.48
CA ARG A 45 -13.53 27.00 -5.17
C ARG A 45 -14.49 26.53 -4.06
N GLU A 46 -14.89 27.43 -3.18
CA GLU A 46 -15.84 27.19 -2.07
C GLU A 46 -17.20 26.66 -2.52
N ASN A 47 -17.57 26.87 -3.78
CA ASN A 47 -18.84 26.40 -4.35
C ASN A 47 -18.77 24.96 -4.86
N SER A 48 -17.61 24.32 -4.85
CA SER A 48 -17.48 22.92 -5.24
C SER A 48 -18.11 21.99 -4.20
N PRO A 49 -18.94 21.00 -4.62
CA PRO A 49 -19.46 19.99 -3.71
C PRO A 49 -18.35 19.06 -3.14
N TYR A 50 -17.15 19.10 -3.71
CA TYR A 50 -16.04 18.22 -3.36
C TYR A 50 -15.01 18.83 -2.42
N VAL A 51 -15.22 20.02 -1.86
CA VAL A 51 -14.26 20.65 -0.93
C VAL A 51 -13.91 19.73 0.23
N ASN A 52 -14.91 19.08 0.83
CA ASN A 52 -14.74 18.17 1.97
C ASN A 52 -14.19 16.77 1.60
N TRP A 53 -13.96 16.50 0.32
CA TRP A 53 -13.31 15.27 -0.13
C TRP A 53 -11.83 15.24 0.15
N PHE A 54 -11.24 16.43 0.32
CA PHE A 54 -9.80 16.59 0.50
C PHE A 54 -9.50 17.13 1.90
N TYR A 55 -8.32 16.80 2.38
CA TYR A 55 -7.94 17.14 3.73
C TYR A 55 -7.38 18.57 3.80
N ARG A 56 -7.95 19.39 4.69
CA ARG A 56 -7.50 20.76 5.00
C ARG A 56 -7.33 21.69 3.78
N ILE A 57 -8.39 21.88 2.99
CA ILE A 57 -8.39 22.92 1.96
C ILE A 57 -8.47 24.30 2.57
N ASP A 58 -7.62 25.22 2.12
CA ASP A 58 -7.61 26.62 2.48
C ASP A 58 -7.56 27.51 1.24
N PHE A 59 -8.62 28.24 0.99
CA PHE A 59 -8.74 29.18 -0.14
C PHE A 59 -8.07 30.52 0.11
N GLY A 60 -7.61 30.81 1.34
CA GLY A 60 -6.76 31.96 1.68
C GLY A 60 -5.28 31.68 1.55
N GLY A 61 -4.90 30.41 1.40
CA GLY A 61 -3.52 29.97 1.27
C GLY A 61 -3.06 29.81 -0.17
N ASN A 62 -1.85 29.32 -0.33
CA ASN A 62 -1.28 29.02 -1.64
C ASN A 62 -0.34 27.81 -1.56
N SER A 63 -0.28 27.02 -2.63
CA SER A 63 0.67 25.95 -2.82
C SER A 63 1.82 26.38 -3.72
N ASN A 64 2.75 25.49 -4.02
CA ASN A 64 3.80 25.72 -5.02
C ASN A 64 3.27 25.90 -6.45
N TYR A 65 1.98 25.66 -6.69
CA TYR A 65 1.31 25.87 -7.98
C TYR A 65 0.82 27.31 -8.19
N ASN A 66 0.85 28.15 -7.16
CA ASN A 66 0.39 29.54 -7.22
C ASN A 66 -1.04 29.72 -7.75
N ASP A 67 -1.92 28.79 -7.45
CA ASP A 67 -3.32 28.80 -7.87
C ASP A 67 -4.28 29.35 -6.80
N GLY A 68 -3.74 29.99 -5.75
CA GLY A 68 -4.51 30.57 -4.67
C GLY A 68 -5.25 29.54 -3.81
N LEU A 69 -4.70 28.33 -3.74
CA LEU A 69 -5.25 27.20 -3.01
C LEU A 69 -4.13 26.51 -2.24
N TRP A 70 -4.30 26.37 -0.92
CA TRP A 70 -3.49 25.48 -0.11
C TRP A 70 -4.31 24.26 0.29
N TYR A 71 -3.66 23.10 0.37
CA TYR A 71 -4.25 21.84 0.80
C TYR A 71 -3.16 20.94 1.36
N GLU A 72 -3.55 19.95 2.16
CA GLU A 72 -2.59 18.98 2.64
C GLU A 72 -2.23 17.99 1.52
N GLY A 73 -0.95 18.01 1.14
CA GLY A 73 -0.34 16.97 0.31
C GLY A 73 0.28 15.88 1.19
N TRP A 74 0.36 14.65 0.68
CA TRP A 74 1.03 13.58 1.39
C TRP A 74 2.52 13.92 1.57
N GLU A 75 2.98 13.92 2.83
CA GLU A 75 4.35 14.32 3.22
C GLU A 75 4.81 15.68 2.63
N GLY A 76 3.87 16.60 2.47
CA GLY A 76 4.15 17.93 1.92
C GLY A 76 4.29 18.00 0.40
N CYS A 77 4.07 16.88 -0.30
CA CYS A 77 4.05 16.83 -1.75
C CYS A 77 2.69 17.28 -2.30
N PHE A 78 2.62 18.46 -2.90
CA PHE A 78 1.37 19.01 -3.44
C PHE A 78 0.87 18.32 -4.71
N ASP A 79 1.68 17.48 -5.37
CA ASP A 79 1.22 16.61 -6.45
C ASP A 79 0.29 15.50 -5.96
N LEU A 80 0.40 15.14 -4.67
CA LEU A 80 -0.29 14.04 -4.01
C LEU A 80 -1.32 14.60 -3.02
N VAL A 81 -2.49 14.96 -3.55
CA VAL A 81 -3.58 15.63 -2.80
C VAL A 81 -4.21 14.64 -1.83
N LYS A 82 -4.13 14.91 -0.52
CA LYS A 82 -4.62 14.00 0.51
C LYS A 82 -6.14 13.93 0.52
N LEU A 83 -6.69 12.71 0.47
CA LEU A 83 -8.12 12.44 0.60
C LEU A 83 -8.57 12.50 2.06
N ASN A 84 -9.80 12.94 2.27
CA ASN A 84 -10.46 12.90 3.57
C ASN A 84 -11.20 11.58 3.76
N LEU A 85 -10.51 10.56 4.27
CA LEU A 85 -11.06 9.23 4.52
C LEU A 85 -12.07 9.18 5.70
N GLN A 86 -12.35 10.32 6.35
CA GLN A 86 -13.44 10.46 7.32
C GLN A 86 -14.75 10.93 6.67
N ASN A 87 -14.70 11.37 5.40
CA ASN A 87 -15.88 11.75 4.64
C ASN A 87 -16.55 10.49 4.06
N PRO A 88 -17.83 10.22 4.41
CA PRO A 88 -18.56 9.03 3.93
C PRO A 88 -18.66 8.94 2.41
N ASP A 89 -18.79 10.08 1.72
CA ASP A 89 -18.90 10.09 0.25
C ASP A 89 -17.59 9.65 -0.41
N VAL A 90 -16.44 10.07 0.15
CA VAL A 90 -15.12 9.61 -0.29
C VAL A 90 -14.99 8.12 -0.05
N VAL A 91 -15.30 7.66 1.16
CA VAL A 91 -15.23 6.23 1.51
C VAL A 91 -16.11 5.39 0.58
N ASN A 92 -17.35 5.78 0.37
CA ASN A 92 -18.29 5.06 -0.52
C ASN A 92 -17.77 5.04 -1.97
N TYR A 93 -17.28 6.16 -2.48
CA TYR A 93 -16.69 6.24 -3.83
C TYR A 93 -15.54 5.27 -4.01
N LEU A 94 -14.61 5.20 -3.03
CA LEU A 94 -13.47 4.30 -3.07
C LEU A 94 -13.90 2.83 -2.97
N LEU A 95 -14.85 2.51 -2.08
CA LEU A 95 -15.36 1.14 -1.93
C LEU A 95 -16.11 0.67 -3.19
N ASP A 96 -16.88 1.54 -3.81
CA ASP A 96 -17.59 1.21 -5.06
C ASP A 96 -16.62 1.04 -6.23
N SER A 97 -15.52 1.82 -6.25
CA SER A 97 -14.43 1.61 -7.20
C SER A 97 -13.79 0.23 -7.05
N VAL A 98 -13.53 -0.20 -5.81
CA VAL A 98 -12.98 -1.55 -5.53
C VAL A 98 -13.93 -2.65 -5.99
N LYS A 99 -15.23 -2.53 -5.72
CA LYS A 99 -16.23 -3.49 -6.22
C LYS A 99 -16.23 -3.54 -7.75
N GLY A 100 -16.18 -2.37 -8.41
CA GLY A 100 -16.08 -2.29 -9.85
C GLY A 100 -14.85 -3.00 -10.41
N TRP A 101 -13.69 -2.88 -9.75
CA TRP A 101 -12.48 -3.60 -10.17
C TRP A 101 -12.58 -5.12 -9.95
N ILE A 102 -13.27 -5.55 -8.90
CA ILE A 102 -13.56 -6.98 -8.69
C ILE A 102 -14.47 -7.50 -9.82
N ASP A 103 -15.53 -6.77 -10.15
CA ASP A 103 -16.49 -7.19 -11.18
C ASP A 103 -15.90 -7.18 -12.58
N GLU A 104 -15.15 -6.13 -12.92
CA GLU A 104 -14.62 -5.94 -14.27
C GLU A 104 -13.37 -6.79 -14.55
N PHE A 105 -12.45 -6.87 -13.58
CA PHE A 105 -11.14 -7.51 -13.76
C PHE A 105 -10.95 -8.80 -12.97
N GLY A 106 -11.85 -9.10 -12.04
CA GLY A 106 -11.76 -10.29 -11.20
C GLY A 106 -10.60 -10.26 -10.19
N ILE A 107 -10.06 -9.08 -9.83
CA ILE A 107 -8.89 -8.98 -8.92
C ILE A 107 -9.11 -9.75 -7.62
N ASP A 108 -8.04 -10.30 -7.06
CA ASP A 108 -8.06 -11.18 -5.89
C ASP A 108 -7.61 -10.50 -4.60
N GLY A 109 -7.15 -9.27 -4.70
CA GLY A 109 -6.70 -8.52 -3.54
C GLY A 109 -6.22 -7.13 -3.88
N LEU A 110 -5.85 -6.40 -2.82
CA LEU A 110 -5.24 -5.08 -2.89
C LEU A 110 -3.96 -5.04 -2.06
N ARG A 111 -2.94 -4.39 -2.59
CA ARG A 111 -1.83 -3.84 -1.81
C ARG A 111 -2.17 -2.39 -1.49
N LEU A 112 -2.35 -2.05 -0.23
CA LEU A 112 -2.66 -0.69 0.18
C LEU A 112 -1.39 0.13 0.31
N ASP A 113 -1.25 1.10 -0.59
CA ASP A 113 -0.18 2.09 -0.58
C ASP A 113 -0.23 2.90 0.71
N VAL A 114 0.94 3.17 1.29
CA VAL A 114 1.12 3.90 2.57
C VAL A 114 0.09 3.55 3.64
N ALA A 115 -0.15 2.26 3.85
CA ALA A 115 -1.21 1.78 4.74
C ALA A 115 -1.11 2.36 6.15
N TYR A 116 0.10 2.65 6.63
CA TYR A 116 0.35 3.29 7.93
C TYR A 116 -0.25 4.70 8.06
N SER A 117 -0.57 5.37 6.94
CA SER A 117 -1.18 6.71 6.89
C SER A 117 -2.70 6.68 6.67
N LEU A 118 -3.29 5.51 6.40
CA LEU A 118 -4.72 5.37 6.17
C LEU A 118 -5.51 5.48 7.49
N ASP A 119 -6.73 5.99 7.38
CA ASP A 119 -7.70 5.97 8.48
C ASP A 119 -8.11 4.51 8.80
N GLU A 120 -8.02 4.12 10.07
CA GLU A 120 -8.30 2.74 10.48
C GLU A 120 -9.75 2.32 10.24
N ASN A 121 -10.70 3.24 10.35
CA ASN A 121 -12.12 2.94 10.08
C ASN A 121 -12.32 2.69 8.60
N PHE A 122 -11.62 3.42 7.73
CA PHE A 122 -11.62 3.13 6.29
C PHE A 122 -11.08 1.72 6.02
N VAL A 123 -9.95 1.33 6.62
CA VAL A 123 -9.37 -0.02 6.41
C VAL A 123 -10.30 -1.11 6.92
N ARG A 124 -10.95 -0.92 8.10
CA ARG A 124 -11.99 -1.86 8.61
C ARG A 124 -13.16 -1.99 7.64
N ARG A 125 -13.65 -0.85 7.17
CA ARG A 125 -14.77 -0.82 6.22
C ARG A 125 -14.41 -1.50 4.90
N LEU A 126 -13.20 -1.27 4.40
CA LEU A 126 -12.67 -1.93 3.20
C LEU A 126 -12.62 -3.45 3.41
N ARG A 127 -12.10 -3.92 4.55
CA ARG A 127 -12.06 -5.35 4.91
C ARG A 127 -13.45 -5.96 4.93
N GLU A 128 -14.40 -5.33 5.63
CA GLU A 128 -15.77 -5.79 5.73
C GLU A 128 -16.41 -5.95 4.34
N VAL A 129 -16.33 -4.88 3.53
CA VAL A 129 -16.96 -4.84 2.21
C VAL A 129 -16.32 -5.86 1.27
N THR A 130 -15.00 -5.92 1.19
CA THR A 130 -14.32 -6.84 0.26
C THR A 130 -14.52 -8.31 0.65
N SER A 131 -14.49 -8.64 1.94
CA SER A 131 -14.73 -10.02 2.40
C SER A 131 -16.17 -10.49 2.16
N ALA A 132 -17.14 -9.57 2.25
CA ALA A 132 -18.55 -9.88 1.92
C ALA A 132 -18.79 -10.00 0.40
N TYR A 133 -18.01 -9.25 -0.40
CA TYR A 133 -18.18 -9.16 -1.85
C TYR A 133 -17.46 -10.29 -2.62
N LYS A 134 -16.25 -10.63 -2.20
CA LYS A 134 -15.45 -11.73 -2.77
C LYS A 134 -14.78 -12.52 -1.66
N GLN A 135 -15.15 -13.78 -1.52
CA GLN A 135 -14.48 -14.70 -0.58
C GLN A 135 -12.98 -14.76 -0.89
N ASP A 136 -12.16 -14.86 0.15
CA ASP A 136 -10.69 -14.93 0.05
C ASP A 136 -10.01 -13.70 -0.59
N PHE A 137 -10.70 -12.55 -0.62
CA PHE A 137 -10.09 -11.30 -1.07
C PHE A 137 -8.97 -10.88 -0.13
N PHE A 138 -7.76 -10.70 -0.68
CA PHE A 138 -6.55 -10.48 0.11
C PHE A 138 -6.24 -8.99 0.27
N LEU A 139 -5.95 -8.56 1.50
CA LEU A 139 -5.49 -7.20 1.80
C LEU A 139 -4.07 -7.24 2.36
N LEU A 140 -3.14 -6.65 1.62
CA LEU A 140 -1.75 -6.43 2.00
C LEU A 140 -1.54 -4.94 2.27
N GLY A 141 -0.94 -4.57 3.38
CA GLY A 141 -0.59 -3.17 3.64
C GLY A 141 0.89 -2.90 3.45
N GLU A 142 1.21 -1.80 2.81
CA GLU A 142 2.56 -1.27 2.88
C GLU A 142 2.79 -0.65 4.25
N MET A 143 3.72 -1.25 5.01
CA MET A 143 4.11 -0.81 6.34
C MET A 143 5.62 -0.63 6.37
N LEU A 144 6.09 0.62 6.45
CA LEU A 144 7.52 0.92 6.43
C LEU A 144 8.16 0.73 7.80
N HIS A 145 7.42 1.03 8.87
CA HIS A 145 7.91 1.02 10.25
C HIS A 145 6.77 0.91 11.27
N GLY A 146 7.13 0.77 12.54
CA GLY A 146 6.16 0.70 13.64
C GLY A 146 5.67 -0.72 13.91
N ASP A 147 4.61 -0.81 14.72
CA ASP A 147 3.96 -2.09 15.03
C ASP A 147 2.91 -2.41 13.96
N TYR A 148 3.17 -3.42 13.16
CA TYR A 148 2.26 -3.86 12.09
C TYR A 148 0.93 -4.40 12.63
N ASN A 149 0.89 -4.85 13.90
CA ASN A 149 -0.34 -5.35 14.53
C ASN A 149 -1.45 -4.29 14.59
N ARG A 150 -1.09 -3.00 14.56
CA ARG A 150 -2.07 -1.93 14.52
C ARG A 150 -3.06 -2.11 13.37
N LEU A 151 -2.58 -2.49 12.20
CA LEU A 151 -3.41 -2.71 11.01
C LEU A 151 -3.54 -4.19 10.61
N MET A 152 -2.56 -5.04 10.97
CA MET A 152 -2.54 -6.46 10.63
C MET A 152 -3.27 -7.29 11.69
N ASN A 153 -4.58 -7.41 11.54
CA ASN A 153 -5.47 -8.13 12.46
C ASN A 153 -6.72 -8.64 11.72
N ASP A 154 -7.57 -9.39 12.41
CA ASP A 154 -8.75 -10.04 11.83
C ASP A 154 -9.78 -9.08 11.21
N GLN A 155 -9.74 -7.80 11.58
CA GLN A 155 -10.69 -6.79 11.11
C GLN A 155 -10.14 -5.89 10.00
N MET A 156 -8.84 -5.96 9.71
CA MET A 156 -8.18 -5.05 8.76
C MET A 156 -7.31 -5.84 7.77
N LEU A 157 -6.00 -5.71 7.83
CA LEU A 157 -5.09 -6.32 6.86
C LEU A 157 -4.80 -7.80 7.19
N HIS A 158 -4.67 -8.61 6.16
CA HIS A 158 -4.20 -10.00 6.28
C HIS A 158 -2.70 -10.07 6.47
N SER A 159 -1.95 -9.16 5.84
CA SER A 159 -0.49 -9.17 5.80
C SER A 159 0.05 -7.74 5.65
N ALA A 160 1.33 -7.58 5.94
CA ALA A 160 2.08 -6.34 5.75
C ALA A 160 3.43 -6.61 5.10
N THR A 161 3.99 -5.60 4.44
CA THR A 161 5.34 -5.65 3.87
C THR A 161 6.40 -5.68 4.96
N ASN A 162 7.36 -6.58 4.86
CA ASN A 162 8.39 -6.79 5.90
C ASN A 162 9.65 -5.97 5.63
N TYR A 163 9.55 -4.65 5.78
CA TYR A 163 10.69 -3.74 5.60
C TYR A 163 11.81 -3.96 6.64
N GLU A 164 11.47 -4.42 7.84
CA GLU A 164 12.48 -4.74 8.85
C GLU A 164 13.40 -5.87 8.38
N CYS A 165 12.84 -6.97 7.88
CA CYS A 165 13.65 -8.05 7.34
C CYS A 165 14.33 -7.68 6.01
N TYR A 166 13.71 -6.86 5.16
CA TYR A 166 14.35 -6.33 3.95
C TYR A 166 15.70 -5.70 4.27
N LYS A 167 15.75 -4.81 5.26
CA LYS A 167 17.00 -4.17 5.68
C LYS A 167 17.99 -5.20 6.21
N GLY A 168 17.55 -6.09 7.08
CA GLY A 168 18.38 -7.14 7.67
C GLY A 168 18.98 -8.09 6.63
N LEU A 169 18.23 -8.39 5.55
CA LEU A 169 18.71 -9.24 4.47
C LEU A 169 19.98 -8.67 3.82
N TYR A 170 19.88 -7.50 3.16
CA TYR A 170 21.05 -6.98 2.44
C TYR A 170 22.20 -6.52 3.37
N SER A 171 21.88 -5.93 4.53
CA SER A 171 22.92 -5.45 5.45
C SER A 171 23.75 -6.60 6.02
N SER A 172 23.11 -7.72 6.34
CA SER A 172 23.81 -8.90 6.88
C SER A 172 24.80 -9.48 5.89
N PHE A 173 24.46 -9.57 4.62
CA PHE A 173 25.38 -10.04 3.58
C PHE A 173 26.47 -9.01 3.26
N ASN A 174 26.18 -7.72 3.29
CA ASN A 174 27.19 -6.69 3.04
C ASN A 174 28.20 -6.56 4.18
N SER A 175 27.78 -6.74 5.43
CA SER A 175 28.64 -6.68 6.60
C SER A 175 29.26 -8.04 6.97
N MET A 176 28.87 -9.12 6.30
CA MET A 176 29.23 -10.51 6.66
C MET A 176 28.88 -10.84 8.11
N ASN A 177 27.77 -10.29 8.59
CA ASN A 177 27.28 -10.45 9.96
C ASN A 177 25.77 -10.65 9.97
N MET A 178 25.32 -11.85 10.33
CA MET A 178 23.91 -12.23 10.31
C MET A 178 23.12 -11.75 11.54
N PHE A 179 23.73 -10.97 12.45
CA PHE A 179 23.06 -10.55 13.69
C PHE A 179 21.77 -9.79 13.44
N GLU A 180 21.74 -8.85 12.47
CA GLU A 180 20.58 -8.01 12.23
C GLU A 180 19.38 -8.83 11.74
N ILE A 181 19.57 -9.68 10.73
CA ILE A 181 18.45 -10.51 10.21
C ILE A 181 17.97 -11.55 11.23
N VAL A 182 18.90 -12.18 11.96
CA VAL A 182 18.54 -13.15 13.02
C VAL A 182 17.76 -12.45 14.13
N HIS A 183 18.19 -11.26 14.55
CA HIS A 183 17.48 -10.47 15.55
C HIS A 183 16.06 -10.13 15.10
N SER A 184 15.89 -9.64 13.86
CA SER A 184 14.57 -9.32 13.28
C SER A 184 13.67 -10.55 13.24
N LEU A 185 14.17 -11.69 12.77
CA LEU A 185 13.39 -12.93 12.70
C LEU A 185 12.98 -13.44 14.09
N LEU A 186 13.87 -13.41 15.07
CA LEU A 186 13.56 -13.80 16.45
C LEU A 186 12.52 -12.86 17.09
N ARG A 187 12.65 -11.55 16.84
CA ARG A 187 11.70 -10.55 17.32
C ARG A 187 10.31 -10.73 16.70
N GLN A 188 10.25 -11.08 15.43
CA GLN A 188 8.99 -11.22 14.69
C GLN A 188 8.32 -12.58 14.91
N PHE A 189 9.08 -13.68 14.86
CA PHE A 189 8.56 -15.05 14.78
C PHE A 189 9.19 -16.03 15.77
N GLY A 190 10.06 -15.56 16.68
CA GLY A 190 10.76 -16.41 17.65
C GLY A 190 9.83 -17.14 18.62
N PRO A 191 10.39 -18.01 19.49
CA PRO A 191 9.59 -18.79 20.42
C PRO A 191 9.12 -18.02 21.64
N GLU A 192 9.68 -16.85 21.92
CA GLU A 192 9.46 -16.08 23.13
C GLU A 192 8.05 -15.45 23.21
N ASN A 193 7.60 -15.15 24.42
CA ASN A 193 6.28 -14.54 24.64
C ASN A 193 6.18 -13.09 24.16
N TRP A 194 7.30 -12.40 23.96
CA TRP A 194 7.35 -11.03 23.44
C TRP A 194 7.41 -10.95 21.91
N THR A 195 7.35 -12.09 21.22
CA THR A 195 7.37 -12.16 19.76
C THR A 195 6.15 -11.45 19.17
N LEU A 196 6.39 -10.53 18.21
CA LEU A 196 5.38 -9.59 17.74
C LEU A 196 4.34 -10.20 16.80
N TYR A 197 4.77 -11.09 15.88
CA TYR A 197 3.91 -11.52 14.75
C TYR A 197 3.74 -13.04 14.69
N LYS A 198 3.79 -13.70 15.83
CA LYS A 198 3.60 -15.14 15.94
C LYS A 198 2.26 -15.59 15.34
N GLY A 199 2.32 -16.54 14.40
CA GLY A 199 1.13 -17.04 13.70
C GLY A 199 0.61 -16.12 12.59
N LYS A 200 1.31 -15.02 12.27
CA LYS A 200 1.00 -14.12 11.17
C LYS A 200 2.00 -14.30 10.03
N HIS A 201 1.61 -13.91 8.84
CA HIS A 201 2.46 -13.96 7.65
C HIS A 201 2.72 -12.55 7.14
N LEU A 202 3.99 -12.21 6.96
CA LEU A 202 4.43 -10.96 6.35
C LEU A 202 4.90 -11.23 4.92
N LEU A 203 4.78 -10.22 4.05
CA LEU A 203 5.36 -10.27 2.72
C LEU A 203 6.85 -9.96 2.82
N SER A 204 7.69 -10.99 2.77
CA SER A 204 9.14 -10.85 2.68
C SER A 204 9.55 -10.49 1.24
N PHE A 205 10.52 -9.60 1.10
CA PHE A 205 11.04 -9.18 -0.19
C PHE A 205 12.51 -8.80 -0.09
N VAL A 206 13.23 -8.82 -1.20
CA VAL A 206 14.63 -8.42 -1.29
C VAL A 206 14.80 -7.02 -1.90
N ASP A 207 13.86 -6.59 -2.72
CA ASP A 207 13.67 -5.23 -3.22
C ASP A 207 12.25 -5.04 -3.75
N ASN A 208 11.87 -3.78 -4.04
CA ASN A 208 10.64 -3.41 -4.71
C ASN A 208 10.85 -2.12 -5.54
N HIS A 209 9.77 -1.48 -5.99
CA HIS A 209 9.83 -0.27 -6.82
C HIS A 209 10.26 0.99 -6.05
N ASP A 210 10.21 0.99 -4.71
CA ASP A 210 10.53 2.14 -3.85
C ASP A 210 11.94 2.08 -3.27
N VAL A 211 12.65 0.97 -3.45
CA VAL A 211 14.00 0.79 -2.94
C VAL A 211 14.98 0.41 -4.04
N THR A 212 16.26 0.62 -3.78
CA THR A 212 17.32 0.22 -4.71
C THR A 212 17.30 -1.29 -4.92
N ARG A 213 17.44 -1.72 -6.17
CA ARG A 213 17.52 -3.14 -6.51
C ARG A 213 18.63 -3.82 -5.72
N VAL A 214 18.33 -4.97 -5.11
CA VAL A 214 19.27 -5.70 -4.26
C VAL A 214 20.58 -6.01 -4.96
N ALA A 215 20.53 -6.36 -6.25
CA ALA A 215 21.74 -6.58 -7.07
C ALA A 215 22.65 -5.35 -7.16
N SER A 216 22.10 -4.14 -7.00
CA SER A 216 22.86 -2.88 -7.07
C SER A 216 23.44 -2.43 -5.72
N ILE A 217 22.92 -2.96 -4.60
CA ILE A 217 23.38 -2.57 -3.25
C ILE A 217 24.31 -3.60 -2.61
N LEU A 218 24.43 -4.80 -3.21
CA LEU A 218 25.33 -5.84 -2.69
C LEU A 218 26.78 -5.52 -2.99
N ASN A 219 27.64 -5.65 -1.97
CA ASN A 219 29.10 -5.53 -2.11
C ASN A 219 29.72 -6.72 -2.86
N ASN A 220 29.00 -7.84 -2.93
CA ASN A 220 29.41 -9.05 -3.64
C ASN A 220 28.20 -9.64 -4.36
N GLU A 221 28.20 -9.64 -5.67
CA GLU A 221 27.12 -10.15 -6.51
C GLU A 221 26.84 -11.66 -6.33
N ASN A 222 27.83 -12.42 -5.90
CA ASN A 222 27.64 -13.84 -5.59
C ASN A 222 26.72 -14.10 -4.40
N HIS A 223 26.42 -13.07 -3.60
CA HIS A 223 25.45 -13.15 -2.52
C HIS A 223 24.00 -13.08 -3.01
N LEU A 224 23.74 -12.67 -4.25
CA LEU A 224 22.38 -12.49 -4.76
C LEU A 224 21.54 -13.77 -4.66
N PRO A 225 22.00 -14.96 -5.12
CA PRO A 225 21.22 -16.20 -4.93
C PRO A 225 20.99 -16.56 -3.47
N LEU A 226 21.94 -16.24 -2.58
CA LEU A 226 21.85 -16.55 -1.16
C LEU A 226 20.78 -15.70 -0.47
N ILE A 227 20.70 -14.40 -0.81
CA ILE A 227 19.65 -13.49 -0.30
C ILE A 227 18.27 -13.97 -0.72
N TYR A 228 18.08 -14.35 -2.00
CA TYR A 228 16.81 -14.89 -2.45
C TYR A 228 16.47 -16.20 -1.76
N ALA A 229 17.43 -17.12 -1.61
CA ALA A 229 17.22 -18.38 -0.88
C ALA A 229 16.78 -18.12 0.56
N MET A 230 17.39 -17.14 1.23
CA MET A 230 17.01 -16.75 2.59
C MET A 230 15.61 -16.11 2.64
N ALA A 231 15.28 -15.20 1.71
CA ALA A 231 13.96 -14.56 1.64
C ALA A 231 12.83 -15.56 1.39
N PHE A 232 13.06 -16.61 0.58
CA PHE A 232 12.07 -17.67 0.35
C PHE A 232 11.96 -18.66 1.53
N GLY A 233 12.92 -18.69 2.42
CA GLY A 233 12.90 -19.55 3.61
C GLY A 233 12.30 -18.90 4.87
N MET A 234 11.87 -17.63 4.77
CA MET A 234 11.36 -16.84 5.90
C MET A 234 9.85 -16.92 6.07
#